data_395a232f4725a31557e5bfb328a3f6b1
#
_entry.id   395a232f4725a31557e5bfb328a3f6b1
#
_cell.length_a   1.000
_cell.length_b   1.000
_cell.length_c   1.000
_cell.angle_alpha   90.00
_cell.angle_beta   90.00
_cell.angle_gamma   90.00
#
_symmetry.space_group_name_H-M   'P 1'
#
loop_
_entity.id
_entity.type
_entity.pdbx_description
1 polymer ?
#
loop_
_entity_poly.entity_id
_entity_poly.type
_entity_poly.pdbx_seq_one_letter_code
_entity_poly.pdbx_strand_id
1 'polypeptide(L)'
;MSRRSIVFCAFAVLAAALFVRLGFWQLARLHAKVQRNAVIAAQQRTEPVQFASLPSDTAGAHYRRATVTGAYDYDRELVVANRTRQGSPGVELVTPLRVAGTDTVVLVNRGWVYSPDGTSVDRVRWREQDSATVTGYVEQFAPDLPASRLRDDRIVRRLSRREVAARIAFPFAPFYLVATGDTASSHPVRRERRAP
;
A
#
# COMPACT_ATOMS: atom_id res chain seq x y z
N MET A 1 -9.82 46.47 39.52
CA MET A 1 -9.08 45.28 39.02
C MET A 1 -7.61 45.61 38.91
N SER A 2 -6.74 44.75 39.45
CA SER A 2 -5.30 44.99 39.35
C SER A 2 -4.83 44.80 37.91
N ARG A 3 -3.77 45.51 37.53
CA ARG A 3 -3.17 45.39 36.17
C ARG A 3 -2.79 43.92 35.83
N ARG A 4 -2.45 43.14 36.87
CA ARG A 4 -2.15 41.69 36.74
C ARG A 4 -3.39 40.87 36.40
N SER A 5 -4.54 41.17 37.00
CA SER A 5 -5.81 40.49 36.73
C SER A 5 -6.29 40.73 35.30
N ILE A 6 -6.10 41.95 34.75
CA ILE A 6 -6.47 42.29 33.39
C ILE A 6 -5.61 41.50 32.39
N VAL A 7 -4.28 41.45 32.62
CA VAL A 7 -3.35 40.70 31.76
C VAL A 7 -3.68 39.20 31.80
N PHE A 8 -3.99 38.66 32.98
CA PHE A 8 -4.38 37.24 33.10
C PHE A 8 -5.70 36.95 32.35
N CYS A 9 -6.71 37.78 32.49
CA CYS A 9 -7.97 37.62 31.76
C CYS A 9 -7.78 37.72 30.24
N ALA A 10 -6.97 38.67 29.75
CA ALA A 10 -6.67 38.79 28.34
C ALA A 10 -5.95 37.55 27.78
N PHE A 11 -4.97 37.04 28.54
CA PHE A 11 -4.28 35.79 28.16
C PHE A 11 -5.25 34.60 28.13
N ALA A 12 -6.13 34.45 29.14
CA ALA A 12 -7.11 33.37 29.19
C ALA A 12 -8.07 33.41 27.98
N VAL A 13 -8.54 34.59 27.58
CA VAL A 13 -9.41 34.77 26.41
C VAL A 13 -8.67 34.43 25.12
N LEU A 14 -7.44 34.87 24.97
CA LEU A 14 -6.61 34.52 23.80
C LEU A 14 -6.33 33.01 23.71
N ALA A 15 -6.02 32.39 24.83
CA ALA A 15 -5.83 30.95 24.91
C ALA A 15 -7.11 30.18 24.54
N ALA A 16 -8.26 30.60 25.06
CA ALA A 16 -9.56 30.02 24.74
C ALA A 16 -9.87 30.15 23.23
N ALA A 17 -9.67 31.31 22.65
CA ALA A 17 -9.86 31.54 21.22
C ALA A 17 -8.95 30.65 20.37
N LEU A 18 -7.69 30.48 20.79
CA LEU A 18 -6.74 29.58 20.14
C LEU A 18 -7.21 28.12 20.18
N PHE A 19 -7.66 27.64 21.34
CA PHE A 19 -8.17 26.26 21.47
C PHE A 19 -9.43 26.03 20.67
N VAL A 20 -10.35 26.98 20.60
CA VAL A 20 -11.54 26.91 19.76
C VAL A 20 -11.12 26.81 18.28
N ARG A 21 -10.19 27.64 17.82
CA ARG A 21 -9.66 27.58 16.44
C ARG A 21 -9.00 26.24 16.13
N LEU A 22 -8.19 25.72 17.05
CA LEU A 22 -7.56 24.38 16.89
C LEU A 22 -8.63 23.28 16.85
N GLY A 23 -9.68 23.38 17.67
CA GLY A 23 -10.82 22.45 17.63
C GLY A 23 -11.50 22.41 16.26
N PHE A 24 -11.83 23.56 15.69
CA PHE A 24 -12.40 23.62 14.34
C PHE A 24 -11.46 23.08 13.26
N TRP A 25 -10.17 23.38 13.37
CA TRP A 25 -9.17 22.83 12.45
C TRP A 25 -9.09 21.31 12.52
N GLN A 26 -9.12 20.71 13.72
CA GLN A 26 -9.14 19.26 13.92
C GLN A 26 -10.39 18.62 13.32
N LEU A 27 -11.57 19.24 13.53
CA LEU A 27 -12.83 18.76 12.95
C LEU A 27 -12.81 18.81 11.41
N ALA A 28 -12.33 19.91 10.83
CA ALA A 28 -12.20 20.02 9.37
C ALA A 28 -11.28 18.94 8.80
N ARG A 29 -10.14 18.69 9.47
CA ARG A 29 -9.21 17.63 9.08
C ARG A 29 -9.83 16.22 9.20
N LEU A 30 -10.61 15.99 10.26
CA LEU A 30 -11.32 14.72 10.44
C LEU A 30 -12.35 14.51 9.32
N HIS A 31 -13.17 15.51 9.01
CA HIS A 31 -14.17 15.43 7.96
C HIS A 31 -13.53 15.13 6.60
N ALA A 32 -12.45 15.82 6.25
CA ALA A 32 -11.71 15.56 5.00
C ALA A 32 -11.16 14.12 4.92
N LYS A 33 -10.70 13.58 6.06
CA LYS A 33 -10.22 12.21 6.17
C LYS A 33 -11.35 11.19 6.00
N VAL A 34 -12.50 11.42 6.66
CA VAL A 34 -13.68 10.56 6.57
C VAL A 34 -14.24 10.55 5.15
N GLN A 35 -14.37 11.69 4.50
CA GLN A 35 -14.82 11.79 3.11
C GLN A 35 -13.90 11.02 2.15
N ARG A 36 -12.59 11.19 2.27
CA ARG A 36 -11.63 10.45 1.45
C ARG A 36 -11.74 8.95 1.67
N ASN A 37 -11.83 8.51 2.92
CA ASN A 37 -11.99 7.09 3.24
C ASN A 37 -13.31 6.52 2.70
N ALA A 38 -14.38 7.30 2.70
CA ALA A 38 -15.67 6.89 2.14
C ALA A 38 -15.59 6.67 0.61
N VAL A 39 -14.91 7.55 -0.13
CA VAL A 39 -14.66 7.40 -1.56
C VAL A 39 -13.85 6.13 -1.83
N ILE A 40 -12.76 5.91 -1.11
CA ILE A 40 -11.93 4.70 -1.22
C ILE A 40 -12.77 3.44 -0.94
N ALA A 41 -13.54 3.45 0.15
CA ALA A 41 -14.39 2.33 0.52
C ALA A 41 -15.48 2.04 -0.54
N ALA A 42 -16.04 3.08 -1.16
CA ALA A 42 -17.00 2.91 -2.24
C ALA A 42 -16.36 2.26 -3.48
N GLN A 43 -15.16 2.70 -3.88
CA GLN A 43 -14.43 2.10 -5.00
C GLN A 43 -14.01 0.65 -4.73
N GLN A 44 -13.64 0.32 -3.50
CA GLN A 44 -13.30 -1.03 -3.10
C GLN A 44 -14.50 -1.98 -2.98
N ARG A 45 -15.72 -1.46 -2.90
CA ARG A 45 -16.98 -2.26 -2.90
C ARG A 45 -17.51 -2.57 -4.29
N THR A 46 -17.02 -1.88 -5.31
CA THR A 46 -17.43 -2.18 -6.70
C THR A 46 -16.98 -3.57 -7.11
N GLU A 47 -17.71 -4.21 -8.01
CA GLU A 47 -17.30 -5.49 -8.57
C GLU A 47 -15.93 -5.38 -9.25
N PRO A 48 -15.08 -6.41 -9.14
CA PRO A 48 -13.79 -6.43 -9.79
C PRO A 48 -13.96 -6.41 -11.32
N VAL A 49 -13.24 -5.52 -11.99
CA VAL A 49 -13.16 -5.52 -13.44
C VAL A 49 -11.95 -6.34 -13.91
N GLN A 50 -11.96 -6.79 -15.15
CA GLN A 50 -10.77 -7.42 -15.73
C GLN A 50 -9.62 -6.42 -15.81
N PHE A 51 -8.42 -6.86 -15.50
CA PHE A 51 -7.23 -6.00 -15.52
C PHE A 51 -7.05 -5.26 -16.85
N ALA A 52 -7.31 -5.93 -17.97
CA ALA A 52 -7.24 -5.35 -19.30
C ALA A 52 -8.24 -4.21 -19.56
N SER A 53 -9.31 -4.13 -18.76
CA SER A 53 -10.35 -3.07 -18.86
C SER A 53 -10.04 -1.86 -17.98
N LEU A 54 -8.91 -1.86 -17.25
CA LEU A 54 -8.53 -0.72 -16.43
C LEU A 54 -8.10 0.46 -17.29
N PRO A 55 -8.41 1.69 -16.88
CA PRO A 55 -7.87 2.88 -17.53
C PRO A 55 -6.33 2.85 -17.52
N SER A 56 -5.70 3.28 -18.59
CA SER A 56 -4.24 3.47 -18.64
C SER A 56 -3.77 4.62 -17.73
N ASP A 57 -4.69 5.52 -17.39
CA ASP A 57 -4.46 6.58 -16.42
C ASP A 57 -4.43 6.02 -15.00
N THR A 58 -3.31 6.25 -14.31
CA THR A 58 -3.10 5.77 -12.94
C THR A 58 -4.06 6.39 -11.93
N ALA A 59 -4.52 7.63 -12.16
CA ALA A 59 -5.46 8.30 -11.26
C ALA A 59 -6.87 7.69 -11.37
N GLY A 60 -7.33 7.43 -12.59
CA GLY A 60 -8.64 6.79 -12.83
C GLY A 60 -8.68 5.32 -12.43
N ALA A 61 -7.54 4.64 -12.41
CA ALA A 61 -7.43 3.24 -11.99
C ALA A 61 -7.27 3.08 -10.46
N HIS A 62 -6.81 4.10 -9.74
CA HIS A 62 -6.45 4.02 -8.32
C HIS A 62 -7.64 3.58 -7.45
N TYR A 63 -7.42 2.63 -6.56
CA TYR A 63 -8.38 1.97 -5.67
C TYR A 63 -9.46 1.12 -6.36
N ARG A 64 -9.53 1.06 -7.69
CA ARG A 64 -10.48 0.17 -8.37
C ARG A 64 -10.11 -1.29 -8.11
N ARG A 65 -11.14 -2.12 -7.91
CA ARG A 65 -10.93 -3.57 -7.84
C ARG A 65 -10.72 -4.14 -9.23
N ALA A 66 -9.74 -5.02 -9.35
CA ALA A 66 -9.45 -5.71 -10.59
C ALA A 66 -9.10 -7.17 -10.35
N THR A 67 -9.40 -7.99 -11.35
CA THR A 67 -8.98 -9.40 -11.40
C THR A 67 -8.00 -9.59 -12.55
N VAL A 68 -6.90 -10.28 -12.28
CA VAL A 68 -5.88 -10.63 -13.26
C VAL A 68 -5.54 -12.11 -13.15
N THR A 69 -5.40 -12.77 -14.29
CA THR A 69 -4.94 -14.16 -14.37
C THR A 69 -3.57 -14.21 -15.03
N GLY A 70 -2.66 -14.99 -14.48
CA GLY A 70 -1.31 -15.10 -15.02
C GLY A 70 -0.41 -16.04 -14.25
N ALA A 71 0.88 -16.01 -14.57
CA ALA A 71 1.91 -16.81 -13.91
C ALA A 71 2.85 -15.91 -13.10
N TYR A 72 3.10 -16.29 -11.84
CA TYR A 72 4.04 -15.58 -10.97
C TYR A 72 5.50 -15.82 -11.39
N ASP A 73 6.30 -14.76 -11.37
CA ASP A 73 7.74 -14.81 -11.54
C ASP A 73 8.43 -14.62 -10.18
N TYR A 74 8.54 -15.71 -9.43
CA TYR A 74 9.14 -15.70 -8.09
C TYR A 74 10.64 -15.39 -8.08
N ASP A 75 11.32 -15.59 -9.20
CA ASP A 75 12.74 -15.29 -9.31
C ASP A 75 13.00 -13.78 -9.27
N ARG A 76 11.97 -13.00 -9.61
CA ARG A 76 12.00 -11.53 -9.57
C ARG A 76 11.14 -10.93 -8.47
N GLU A 77 10.74 -11.74 -7.49
CA GLU A 77 9.99 -11.27 -6.34
C GLU A 77 10.77 -10.20 -5.56
N LEU A 78 10.11 -9.10 -5.24
CA LEU A 78 10.63 -7.99 -4.44
C LEU A 78 10.10 -8.07 -3.01
N VAL A 79 10.94 -7.70 -2.07
CA VAL A 79 10.62 -7.58 -0.65
C VAL A 79 10.60 -6.11 -0.27
N VAL A 80 9.43 -5.59 0.10
CA VAL A 80 9.32 -4.22 0.57
C VAL A 80 9.55 -4.20 2.08
N ALA A 81 10.70 -3.70 2.48
CA ALA A 81 11.19 -3.72 3.85
C ALA A 81 10.55 -2.66 4.75
N ASN A 82 10.71 -2.88 6.06
CA ASN A 82 10.30 -1.96 7.13
C ASN A 82 8.81 -1.61 7.06
N ARG A 83 7.97 -2.63 6.93
CA ARG A 83 6.52 -2.52 6.99
C ARG A 83 6.02 -2.86 8.38
N THR A 84 5.34 -1.92 9.00
CA THR A 84 4.75 -2.14 10.33
C THR A 84 3.25 -2.40 10.20
N ARG A 85 2.79 -3.44 10.87
CA ARG A 85 1.36 -3.76 10.96
C ARG A 85 0.99 -4.04 12.41
N GLN A 86 0.02 -3.28 12.93
CA GLN A 86 -0.43 -3.40 14.34
C GLN A 86 0.74 -3.36 15.35
N GLY A 87 1.74 -2.52 15.10
CA GLY A 87 2.93 -2.39 15.95
C GLY A 87 4.04 -3.42 15.69
N SER A 88 3.79 -4.46 14.91
CA SER A 88 4.78 -5.50 14.61
C SER A 88 5.56 -5.18 13.34
N PRO A 89 6.90 -5.39 13.35
CA PRO A 89 7.74 -5.20 12.17
C PRO A 89 7.53 -6.33 11.16
N GLY A 90 7.72 -6.03 9.89
CA GLY A 90 7.56 -7.02 8.82
C GLY A 90 7.93 -6.49 7.45
N VAL A 91 7.62 -7.28 6.45
CA VAL A 91 7.86 -7.01 5.04
C VAL A 91 6.60 -7.25 4.23
N GLU A 92 6.50 -6.66 3.05
CA GLU A 92 5.50 -7.02 2.05
C GLU A 92 6.17 -7.76 0.89
N LEU A 93 5.53 -8.84 0.42
CA LEU A 93 5.98 -9.61 -0.72
C LEU A 93 5.28 -9.11 -1.99
N VAL A 94 6.08 -8.66 -2.96
CA VAL A 94 5.60 -8.13 -4.23
C VAL A 94 6.16 -8.96 -5.36
N THR A 95 5.31 -9.76 -5.99
CA THR A 95 5.72 -10.70 -7.03
C THR A 95 5.22 -10.24 -8.39
N PRO A 96 6.08 -10.16 -9.41
CA PRO A 96 5.65 -9.96 -10.78
C PRO A 96 4.74 -11.10 -11.24
N LEU A 97 3.63 -10.77 -11.89
CA LEU A 97 2.71 -11.70 -12.52
C LEU A 97 2.66 -11.41 -14.01
N ARG A 98 3.03 -12.38 -14.82
CA ARG A 98 2.91 -12.29 -16.28
C ARG A 98 1.48 -12.52 -16.65
N VAL A 99 0.84 -11.50 -17.19
CA VAL A 99 -0.59 -11.54 -17.51
C VAL A 99 -0.84 -12.50 -18.66
N ALA A 100 -1.75 -13.44 -18.48
CA ALA A 100 -2.07 -14.45 -19.51
C ALA A 100 -2.52 -13.78 -20.81
N GLY A 101 -1.96 -14.26 -21.94
CA GLY A 101 -2.28 -13.75 -23.27
C GLY A 101 -1.68 -12.38 -23.63
N THR A 102 -0.76 -11.86 -22.82
CA THR A 102 -0.07 -10.59 -23.11
C THR A 102 1.40 -10.65 -22.73
N ASP A 103 2.20 -9.69 -23.21
CA ASP A 103 3.59 -9.51 -22.79
C ASP A 103 3.72 -8.58 -21.56
N THR A 104 2.60 -8.21 -20.97
CA THR A 104 2.55 -7.27 -19.86
C THR A 104 2.77 -8.00 -18.53
N VAL A 105 3.57 -7.38 -17.67
CA VAL A 105 3.75 -7.81 -16.28
C VAL A 105 3.00 -6.84 -15.36
N VAL A 106 2.27 -7.36 -14.40
CA VAL A 106 1.72 -6.58 -13.28
C VAL A 106 2.37 -7.02 -11.99
N LEU A 107 2.75 -6.07 -11.15
CA LEU A 107 3.24 -6.41 -9.81
C LEU A 107 2.04 -6.66 -8.90
N VAL A 108 2.14 -7.73 -8.12
CA VAL A 108 1.12 -8.11 -7.14
C VAL A 108 1.74 -8.08 -5.75
N ASN A 109 1.27 -7.15 -4.92
CA ASN A 109 1.54 -7.19 -3.49
C ASN A 109 0.69 -8.31 -2.89
N ARG A 110 1.32 -9.45 -2.58
CA ARG A 110 0.66 -10.65 -2.06
C ARG A 110 0.32 -10.53 -0.58
N GLY A 111 0.91 -9.56 0.13
CA GLY A 111 0.59 -9.27 1.52
C GLY A 111 1.81 -9.08 2.40
N TRP A 112 1.52 -8.85 3.68
CA TRP A 112 2.50 -8.60 4.72
C TRP A 112 2.87 -9.89 5.45
N VAL A 113 4.16 -10.05 5.74
CA VAL A 113 4.75 -11.17 6.51
C VAL A 113 5.53 -10.59 7.68
N TYR A 114 5.39 -11.22 8.84
CA TYR A 114 6.18 -10.88 10.01
C TYR A 114 7.67 -11.11 9.77
N SER A 115 8.48 -10.13 10.14
CA SER A 115 9.94 -10.17 10.05
C SER A 115 10.52 -9.36 11.22
N PRO A 116 11.21 -10.00 12.18
CA PRO A 116 11.69 -9.33 13.38
C PRO A 116 12.64 -8.16 13.10
N ASP A 117 13.44 -8.27 12.03
CA ASP A 117 14.39 -7.25 11.59
C ASP A 117 13.82 -6.31 10.51
N GLY A 118 12.55 -6.54 10.09
CA GLY A 118 11.88 -5.78 9.05
C GLY A 118 12.47 -5.92 7.65
N THR A 119 13.35 -6.90 7.41
CA THR A 119 14.06 -7.08 6.13
C THR A 119 14.14 -8.53 5.68
N SER A 120 14.38 -9.47 6.59
CA SER A 120 14.59 -10.87 6.27
C SER A 120 13.28 -11.63 6.15
N VAL A 121 13.15 -12.47 5.13
CA VAL A 121 11.99 -13.35 4.92
C VAL A 121 12.41 -14.61 4.17
N ASP A 122 11.89 -15.75 4.59
CA ASP A 122 11.98 -16.99 3.83
C ASP A 122 10.92 -16.96 2.70
N ARG A 123 11.32 -16.52 1.51
CA ARG A 123 10.44 -16.36 0.35
C ARG A 123 9.91 -17.70 -0.16
N VAL A 124 10.67 -18.77 -0.02
CA VAL A 124 10.28 -20.11 -0.52
C VAL A 124 9.06 -20.62 0.25
N ARG A 125 9.01 -20.39 1.55
CA ARG A 125 7.87 -20.73 2.40
C ARG A 125 6.55 -20.08 1.93
N TRP A 126 6.63 -18.92 1.27
CA TRP A 126 5.48 -18.12 0.87
C TRP A 126 5.15 -18.24 -0.62
N ARG A 127 5.76 -19.19 -1.33
CA ARG A 127 5.37 -19.47 -2.72
C ARG A 127 3.98 -20.10 -2.76
N GLU A 128 3.21 -19.65 -3.74
CA GLU A 128 1.90 -20.18 -4.13
C GLU A 128 2.03 -21.07 -5.36
N GLN A 129 0.88 -21.42 -5.95
CA GLN A 129 0.87 -22.02 -7.30
C GLN A 129 1.46 -21.03 -8.30
N ASP A 130 2.19 -21.54 -9.29
CA ASP A 130 2.85 -20.70 -10.29
C ASP A 130 1.83 -19.91 -11.13
N SER A 131 0.65 -20.48 -11.40
CA SER A 131 -0.45 -19.81 -12.08
C SER A 131 -1.57 -19.48 -11.12
N ALA A 132 -2.08 -18.25 -11.17
CA ALA A 132 -3.12 -17.77 -10.27
C ALA A 132 -4.05 -16.76 -10.92
N THR A 133 -5.29 -16.74 -10.45
CA THR A 133 -6.23 -15.63 -10.65
C THR A 133 -6.26 -14.81 -9.38
N VAL A 134 -5.82 -13.55 -9.48
CA VAL A 134 -5.66 -12.64 -8.35
C VAL A 134 -6.70 -11.54 -8.43
N THR A 135 -7.48 -11.38 -7.37
CA THR A 135 -8.36 -10.22 -7.18
C THR A 135 -7.73 -9.28 -6.16
N GLY A 136 -7.70 -8.01 -6.49
CA GLY A 136 -7.11 -6.98 -5.64
C GLY A 136 -7.60 -5.59 -5.99
N TYR A 137 -7.06 -4.58 -5.35
CA TYR A 137 -7.26 -3.19 -5.74
C TYR A 137 -5.97 -2.59 -6.31
N VAL A 138 -6.16 -1.66 -7.21
CA VAL A 138 -5.06 -0.94 -7.87
C VAL A 138 -4.44 0.06 -6.91
N GLU A 139 -3.11 0.03 -6.81
CA GLU A 139 -2.32 1.00 -6.05
C GLU A 139 -1.26 1.65 -6.93
N GLN A 140 -0.92 2.89 -6.64
CA GLN A 140 0.07 3.67 -7.38
C GLN A 140 1.48 3.42 -6.84
N PHE A 141 2.46 3.46 -7.73
CA PHE A 141 3.86 3.46 -7.30
C PHE A 141 4.17 4.71 -6.48
N ALA A 142 5.00 4.54 -5.46
CA ALA A 142 5.48 5.66 -4.68
C ALA A 142 6.34 6.59 -5.55
N PRO A 143 6.42 7.89 -5.21
CA PRO A 143 7.32 8.82 -5.89
C PRO A 143 8.76 8.31 -5.88
N ASP A 144 9.46 8.56 -6.98
CA ASP A 144 10.88 8.23 -7.08
C ASP A 144 11.70 9.11 -6.12
N LEU A 145 12.48 8.45 -5.30
CA LEU A 145 13.48 9.07 -4.43
C LEU A 145 14.87 8.53 -4.80
N PRO A 146 15.95 9.18 -4.33
CA PRO A 146 17.28 8.62 -4.48
C PRO A 146 17.31 7.17 -4.01
N ALA A 147 17.90 6.29 -4.82
CA ALA A 147 17.96 4.86 -4.54
C ALA A 147 18.73 4.61 -3.24
N SER A 148 18.11 3.84 -2.34
CA SER A 148 18.76 3.33 -1.15
C SER A 148 19.42 1.99 -1.51
N ARG A 149 20.75 1.92 -1.51
CA ARG A 149 21.46 0.65 -1.69
C ARG A 149 21.25 -0.22 -0.46
N LEU A 150 20.50 -1.30 -0.63
CA LEU A 150 20.35 -2.36 0.35
C LEU A 150 21.28 -3.52 -0.05
N ARG A 151 21.63 -4.38 0.91
CA ARG A 151 22.55 -5.50 0.69
C ARG A 151 22.04 -6.54 -0.32
N ASP A 152 20.73 -6.70 -0.41
CA ASP A 152 20.06 -7.60 -1.36
C ASP A 152 19.32 -6.76 -2.40
N ASP A 153 19.59 -7.00 -3.67
CA ASP A 153 18.97 -6.31 -4.80
C ASP A 153 17.46 -6.55 -4.89
N ARG A 154 16.94 -7.56 -4.20
CA ARG A 154 15.50 -7.85 -4.13
C ARG A 154 14.78 -7.08 -3.03
N ILE A 155 15.51 -6.49 -2.09
CA ILE A 155 14.94 -5.71 -1.00
C ILE A 155 14.84 -4.25 -1.42
N VAL A 156 13.65 -3.68 -1.30
CA VAL A 156 13.37 -2.26 -1.55
C VAL A 156 12.70 -1.66 -0.32
N ARG A 157 12.98 -0.39 -0.03
CA ARG A 157 12.28 0.32 1.06
C ARG A 157 10.92 0.85 0.62
N ARG A 158 10.77 1.00 -0.69
CA ARG A 158 9.60 1.64 -1.29
C ARG A 158 9.39 1.10 -2.70
N LEU A 159 8.17 0.82 -3.05
CA LEU A 159 7.83 0.35 -4.39
C LEU A 159 7.64 1.57 -5.31
N SER A 160 8.70 2.01 -5.95
CA SER A 160 8.67 3.07 -6.97
C SER A 160 8.95 2.50 -8.36
N ARG A 161 8.54 3.22 -9.41
CA ARG A 161 8.78 2.78 -10.79
C ARG A 161 10.26 2.59 -11.09
N ARG A 162 11.10 3.48 -10.58
CA ARG A 162 12.55 3.43 -10.75
C ARG A 162 13.16 2.18 -10.11
N GLU A 163 12.75 1.86 -8.88
CA GLU A 163 13.23 0.69 -8.15
C GLU A 163 12.81 -0.62 -8.85
N VAL A 164 11.59 -0.64 -9.39
CA VAL A 164 11.07 -1.78 -10.14
C VAL A 164 11.81 -1.93 -11.47
N ALA A 165 11.92 -0.86 -12.25
CA ALA A 165 12.59 -0.88 -13.56
C ALA A 165 14.07 -1.28 -13.49
N ALA A 166 14.74 -1.00 -12.38
CA ALA A 166 16.13 -1.42 -12.18
C ALA A 166 16.30 -2.94 -11.98
N ARG A 167 15.20 -3.67 -11.67
CA ARG A 167 15.22 -5.09 -11.29
C ARG A 167 14.39 -5.98 -12.21
N ILE A 168 13.44 -5.39 -12.92
CA ILE A 168 12.51 -6.10 -13.81
C ILE A 168 12.73 -5.57 -15.23
N ALA A 169 13.31 -6.42 -16.07
CA ALA A 169 13.67 -6.06 -17.44
C ALA A 169 12.50 -6.11 -18.45
N PHE A 170 11.27 -6.35 -17.97
CA PHE A 170 10.08 -6.45 -18.83
C PHE A 170 9.21 -5.19 -18.70
N PRO A 171 8.41 -4.88 -19.74
CA PRO A 171 7.37 -3.87 -19.62
C PRO A 171 6.38 -4.25 -18.51
N PHE A 172 6.13 -3.33 -17.60
CA PHE A 172 5.18 -3.55 -16.52
C PHE A 172 4.14 -2.43 -16.45
N ALA A 173 2.98 -2.78 -15.91
CA ALA A 173 1.86 -1.86 -15.76
C ALA A 173 2.25 -0.59 -15.00
N PRO A 174 1.60 0.56 -15.26
CA PRO A 174 1.89 1.84 -14.60
C PRO A 174 1.47 1.88 -13.12
N PHE A 175 0.84 0.83 -12.62
CA PHE A 175 0.35 0.63 -11.26
C PHE A 175 0.55 -0.84 -10.85
N TYR A 176 0.31 -1.16 -9.59
CA TYR A 176 0.36 -2.53 -9.09
C TYR A 176 -0.94 -2.91 -8.38
N LEU A 177 -1.16 -4.21 -8.19
CA LEU A 177 -2.31 -4.73 -7.46
C LEU A 177 -1.92 -5.08 -6.03
N VAL A 178 -2.77 -4.68 -5.08
CA VAL A 178 -2.72 -5.19 -3.70
C VAL A 178 -3.78 -6.27 -3.59
N ALA A 179 -3.33 -7.50 -3.46
CA ALA A 179 -4.21 -8.65 -3.42
C ALA A 179 -5.14 -8.62 -2.20
N THR A 180 -6.43 -8.89 -2.41
CA THR A 180 -7.47 -8.97 -1.35
C THR A 180 -7.90 -10.41 -1.09
N GLY A 181 -8.40 -10.70 0.11
CA GLY A 181 -8.69 -12.05 0.61
C GLY A 181 -9.83 -12.83 -0.05
N ASP A 182 -10.48 -12.27 -1.05
CA ASP A 182 -11.69 -12.86 -1.69
C ASP A 182 -11.38 -13.92 -2.75
N THR A 183 -10.11 -14.24 -2.97
CA THR A 183 -9.74 -15.33 -3.88
C THR A 183 -9.85 -16.66 -3.13
N ALA A 184 -10.39 -17.67 -3.76
CA ALA A 184 -10.63 -19.00 -3.23
C ALA A 184 -9.36 -19.75 -2.73
N SER A 185 -8.19 -19.18 -2.90
CA SER A 185 -6.94 -19.66 -2.30
C SER A 185 -6.75 -19.04 -0.91
N SER A 186 -6.90 -19.88 0.08
CA SER A 186 -6.60 -19.60 1.48
C SER A 186 -5.11 -19.34 1.69
N HIS A 187 -4.67 -18.10 1.37
CA HIS A 187 -3.25 -17.80 1.34
C HIS A 187 -2.67 -17.63 2.74
N PRO A 188 -1.57 -18.34 3.09
CA PRO A 188 -0.93 -18.21 4.39
C PRO A 188 -0.39 -16.82 4.67
N VAL A 189 0.11 -16.08 3.67
CA VAL A 189 0.58 -14.68 3.81
C VAL A 189 -0.50 -13.76 4.36
N ARG A 190 -1.77 -14.06 4.09
CA ARG A 190 -2.92 -13.28 4.61
C ARG A 190 -3.42 -13.75 5.96
N ARG A 191 -3.12 -15.00 6.37
CA ARG A 191 -3.53 -15.57 7.65
C ARG A 191 -2.61 -15.20 8.81
N GLU A 192 -1.35 -14.90 8.58
CA GLU A 192 -0.46 -14.36 9.61
C GLU A 192 -0.85 -12.93 9.98
N ARG A 193 -2.07 -12.76 10.45
CA ARG A 193 -2.60 -11.49 10.94
C ARG A 193 -2.17 -11.17 12.35
N ARG A 194 -1.41 -12.03 13.02
CA ARG A 194 -0.92 -11.82 14.37
C ARG A 194 0.56 -12.11 14.42
N ALA A 195 1.32 -11.15 14.92
CA ALA A 195 2.59 -11.45 15.56
C ALA A 195 2.32 -12.35 16.76
N PRO A 196 3.26 -13.22 17.12
CA PRO A 196 3.17 -13.99 18.35
C PRO A 196 3.04 -13.07 19.57
#